data_79187a2a5f537943f43dfbe21351e3cc
#
_entry.id   79187a2a5f537943f43dfbe21351e3cc
#
_cell.length_a   1.000
_cell.length_b   1.000
_cell.length_c   1.000
_cell.angle_alpha   90.00
_cell.angle_beta   90.00
_cell.angle_gamma   90.00
#
_symmetry.space_group_name_H-M   'P 1'
#
loop_
_entity.id
_entity.type
_entity.pdbx_description
1 polymer ?
#
loop_
_entity_poly.entity_id
_entity_poly.type
_entity_poly.pdbx_seq_one_letter_code
_entity_poly.pdbx_strand_id
1 'polypeptide(L)'
;MPPTINTINPTQGPTTGGTTVTLTGTGMTGATAVRFGSTNATSFTVNSATQITAVSPPRAAGAAAVTVIHPTGNSNSVTFTYVVAQVPTVTGVSPANGPTAGGTSVVLTGTGFTGATAVTFAGVPATSFLVNSATQITAVTPPGIPGAAEVRVTTPGGTSAPDAFFFYAAPPTLQSGDPVQGPAAGGTVVTLTGTNLLNTSAVLFGSANAASFTVVSATQVTAAAPPGTGSVPITVVTPGGTSNALTFTYVAPPTLTALVPSSGPASAGTVVTLTGSNLATASAVTFGGSLAPFTVVSDTKVTAVAPAGAPGPVTVTVTTAGGTSPGLPYTRIAAPGI
;
A
#
# COMPACT_ATOMS: atom_id res chain seq x y z
N MET A 1 -9.34 65.22 -1.93
CA MET A 1 -8.17 64.91 -1.07
C MET A 1 -7.43 63.80 -1.75
N PRO A 2 -6.08 63.81 -1.86
CA PRO A 2 -5.33 62.71 -2.45
C PRO A 2 -5.60 61.41 -1.70
N PRO A 3 -5.53 60.21 -2.38
CA PRO A 3 -5.65 58.91 -1.72
C PRO A 3 -4.48 58.67 -0.80
N THR A 4 -4.66 57.81 0.21
CA THR A 4 -3.61 57.33 1.08
C THR A 4 -3.59 55.83 1.08
N ILE A 5 -2.40 55.21 0.87
CA ILE A 5 -2.21 53.76 0.99
C ILE A 5 -1.70 53.48 2.38
N ASN A 6 -2.38 52.61 3.14
CA ASN A 6 -1.95 52.15 4.47
C ASN A 6 -1.14 50.85 4.36
N THR A 7 -1.64 49.91 3.55
CA THR A 7 -0.98 48.59 3.40
C THR A 7 -1.04 48.09 1.95
N ILE A 8 -0.11 47.20 1.61
CA ILE A 8 -0.07 46.39 0.42
C ILE A 8 0.11 44.92 0.82
N ASN A 9 -0.66 44.02 0.26
CA ASN A 9 -0.54 42.58 0.52
C ASN A 9 -0.83 41.79 -0.77
N PRO A 10 0.07 40.89 -1.20
CA PRO A 10 1.41 40.61 -0.64
C PRO A 10 2.40 41.78 -0.89
N THR A 11 3.49 41.81 -0.11
CA THR A 11 4.54 42.84 -0.21
C THR A 11 5.63 42.51 -1.20
N GLN A 12 5.59 41.30 -1.81
CA GLN A 12 6.58 40.85 -2.82
C GLN A 12 5.96 39.96 -3.87
N GLY A 13 6.63 39.86 -5.02
CA GLY A 13 6.25 38.99 -6.12
C GLY A 13 7.38 38.77 -7.13
N PRO A 14 7.21 37.87 -8.11
CA PRO A 14 8.26 37.54 -9.07
C PRO A 14 8.53 38.68 -10.05
N THR A 15 9.75 38.73 -10.58
CA THR A 15 10.18 39.67 -11.62
C THR A 15 9.33 39.56 -12.91
N THR A 16 8.69 38.43 -13.15
CA THR A 16 7.76 38.22 -14.27
C THR A 16 6.46 39.00 -14.14
N GLY A 17 6.19 39.61 -12.95
CA GLY A 17 4.91 40.24 -12.66
C GLY A 17 3.80 39.25 -12.40
N GLY A 18 2.53 39.69 -12.60
CA GLY A 18 1.36 38.83 -12.43
C GLY A 18 0.86 38.68 -10.98
N THR A 19 1.53 39.25 -9.99
CA THR A 19 1.08 39.19 -8.60
C THR A 19 -0.11 40.11 -8.40
N THR A 20 -1.24 39.56 -7.96
CA THR A 20 -2.39 40.36 -7.54
C THR A 20 -2.14 40.87 -6.13
N VAL A 21 -2.05 42.17 -5.98
CA VAL A 21 -1.89 42.85 -4.69
C VAL A 21 -3.19 43.55 -4.29
N THR A 22 -3.48 43.55 -3.00
CA THR A 22 -4.56 44.34 -2.41
C THR A 22 -3.92 45.52 -1.70
N LEU A 23 -4.32 46.72 -2.13
CA LEU A 23 -3.98 47.99 -1.49
C LEU A 23 -5.14 48.39 -0.58
N THR A 24 -4.87 48.69 0.67
CA THR A 24 -5.89 49.24 1.58
C THR A 24 -5.49 50.66 1.98
N GLY A 25 -6.48 51.55 2.16
CA GLY A 25 -6.21 52.95 2.50
C GLY A 25 -7.48 53.77 2.51
N THR A 26 -7.40 55.02 2.06
CA THR A 26 -8.56 55.95 1.96
C THR A 26 -8.54 56.74 0.64
N GLY A 27 -9.69 57.22 0.22
CA GLY A 27 -9.83 58.09 -0.96
C GLY A 27 -9.56 57.39 -2.28
N MET A 28 -9.76 56.04 -2.37
CA MET A 28 -9.44 55.23 -3.57
C MET A 28 -10.42 55.38 -4.72
N THR A 29 -11.64 55.84 -4.45
CA THR A 29 -12.69 56.02 -5.50
C THR A 29 -12.26 57.11 -6.48
N GLY A 30 -12.23 56.75 -7.77
CA GLY A 30 -11.79 57.66 -8.85
C GLY A 30 -10.30 57.55 -9.17
N ALA A 31 -9.58 56.56 -8.62
CA ALA A 31 -8.22 56.26 -9.05
C ALA A 31 -8.15 55.96 -10.54
N THR A 32 -7.17 56.52 -11.23
CA THR A 32 -6.98 56.41 -12.69
C THR A 32 -5.86 55.46 -13.07
N ALA A 33 -4.92 55.19 -12.15
CA ALA A 33 -3.88 54.20 -12.34
C ALA A 33 -3.29 53.75 -10.99
N VAL A 34 -2.69 52.57 -11.00
CA VAL A 34 -1.76 52.08 -9.97
C VAL A 34 -0.39 51.91 -10.62
N ARG A 35 0.66 52.44 -10.02
CA ARG A 35 2.04 52.32 -10.53
C ARG A 35 2.93 51.55 -9.58
N PHE A 36 3.79 50.74 -10.17
CA PHE A 36 4.92 50.05 -9.51
C PHE A 36 6.23 50.72 -9.98
N GLY A 37 6.75 51.66 -9.22
CA GLY A 37 7.75 52.59 -9.68
C GLY A 37 7.22 53.50 -10.81
N SER A 38 7.89 53.45 -11.98
CA SER A 38 7.47 54.17 -13.16
C SER A 38 6.48 53.42 -14.07
N THR A 39 6.22 52.13 -13.82
CA THR A 39 5.43 51.25 -14.66
C THR A 39 3.98 51.13 -14.13
N ASN A 40 3.01 51.22 -14.99
CA ASN A 40 1.62 51.00 -14.60
C ASN A 40 1.37 49.52 -14.27
N ALA A 41 0.46 49.26 -13.31
CA ALA A 41 -0.07 47.91 -13.08
C ALA A 41 -0.62 47.34 -14.39
N THR A 42 -0.51 46.03 -14.59
CA THR A 42 -1.03 45.32 -15.75
C THR A 42 -2.57 45.49 -15.82
N SER A 43 -3.20 45.46 -14.67
CA SER A 43 -4.62 45.78 -14.47
C SER A 43 -4.86 46.26 -13.03
N PHE A 44 -5.94 46.95 -12.79
CA PHE A 44 -6.40 47.28 -11.46
C PHE A 44 -7.92 47.43 -11.42
N THR A 45 -8.48 47.23 -10.22
CA THR A 45 -9.91 47.43 -9.94
C THR A 45 -10.07 48.17 -8.63
N VAL A 46 -10.86 49.24 -8.64
CA VAL A 46 -11.25 49.95 -7.43
C VAL A 46 -12.44 49.24 -6.82
N ASN A 47 -12.19 48.49 -5.74
CA ASN A 47 -13.22 47.69 -5.06
C ASN A 47 -14.12 48.54 -4.16
N SER A 48 -13.54 49.59 -3.55
CA SER A 48 -14.23 50.52 -2.67
C SER A 48 -13.42 51.83 -2.47
N ALA A 49 -13.97 52.76 -1.71
CA ALA A 49 -13.22 53.98 -1.30
C ALA A 49 -11.97 53.67 -0.46
N THR A 50 -11.82 52.44 0.04
CA THR A 50 -10.74 52.00 0.92
C THR A 50 -9.88 50.88 0.39
N GLN A 51 -10.20 50.31 -0.82
CA GLN A 51 -9.53 49.15 -1.35
C GLN A 51 -9.37 49.18 -2.85
N ILE A 52 -8.17 48.87 -3.35
CA ILE A 52 -7.86 48.59 -4.76
C ILE A 52 -7.17 47.23 -4.83
N THR A 53 -7.57 46.44 -5.83
CA THR A 53 -6.82 45.24 -6.28
C THR A 53 -6.04 45.62 -7.54
N ALA A 54 -4.72 45.30 -7.59
CA ALA A 54 -3.91 45.59 -8.77
C ALA A 54 -2.98 44.42 -9.09
N VAL A 55 -2.65 44.20 -10.38
CA VAL A 55 -1.75 43.16 -10.84
C VAL A 55 -0.40 43.81 -11.18
N SER A 56 0.68 43.30 -10.55
CA SER A 56 2.04 43.80 -10.72
C SER A 56 2.53 43.59 -12.16
N PRO A 57 3.15 44.58 -12.82
CA PRO A 57 3.76 44.43 -14.14
C PRO A 57 5.12 43.68 -14.03
N PRO A 58 5.66 43.10 -15.12
CA PRO A 58 7.05 42.61 -15.15
C PRO A 58 8.04 43.73 -14.83
N ARG A 59 9.09 43.40 -14.01
CA ARG A 59 10.12 44.35 -13.62
C ARG A 59 11.40 43.62 -13.16
N ALA A 60 12.56 44.30 -13.29
CA ALA A 60 13.79 43.81 -12.68
C ALA A 60 13.67 43.69 -11.15
N ALA A 61 14.45 42.75 -10.58
CA ALA A 61 14.50 42.52 -9.12
C ALA A 61 14.83 43.81 -8.35
N GLY A 62 14.21 43.95 -7.19
CA GLY A 62 14.41 45.09 -6.31
C GLY A 62 13.12 45.75 -5.83
N ALA A 63 13.23 46.72 -4.99
CA ALA A 63 12.10 47.44 -4.42
C ALA A 63 11.45 48.36 -5.46
N ALA A 64 10.15 48.43 -5.46
CA ALA A 64 9.34 49.35 -6.25
C ALA A 64 8.37 50.09 -5.36
N ALA A 65 8.36 51.41 -5.47
CA ALA A 65 7.36 52.24 -4.80
C ALA A 65 6.00 52.06 -5.51
N VAL A 66 4.98 51.64 -4.77
CA VAL A 66 3.62 51.52 -5.30
C VAL A 66 2.82 52.77 -4.93
N THR A 67 2.23 53.37 -5.94
CA THR A 67 1.44 54.61 -5.79
C THR A 67 0.11 54.49 -6.55
N VAL A 68 -0.92 55.09 -6.00
CA VAL A 68 -2.23 55.28 -6.65
C VAL A 68 -2.26 56.66 -7.28
N ILE A 69 -2.56 56.74 -8.56
CA ILE A 69 -2.74 58.00 -9.31
C ILE A 69 -4.20 58.41 -9.26
N HIS A 70 -4.46 59.64 -8.90
CA HIS A 70 -5.81 60.15 -8.77
C HIS A 70 -5.88 61.60 -9.25
N PRO A 71 -6.99 62.07 -9.81
CA PRO A 71 -7.12 63.48 -10.27
C PRO A 71 -6.89 64.56 -9.21
N THR A 72 -7.09 64.24 -7.94
CA THR A 72 -6.84 65.16 -6.82
C THR A 72 -5.42 65.15 -6.27
N GLY A 73 -4.53 64.32 -6.87
CA GLY A 73 -3.13 64.12 -6.46
C GLY A 73 -2.78 62.66 -6.20
N ASN A 74 -1.52 62.32 -6.32
CA ASN A 74 -1.01 60.96 -6.05
C ASN A 74 -1.04 60.59 -4.60
N SER A 75 -1.15 59.32 -4.29
CA SER A 75 -1.02 58.78 -2.92
C SER A 75 0.44 58.86 -2.42
N ASN A 76 0.62 58.68 -1.11
CA ASN A 76 1.93 58.19 -0.59
C ASN A 76 2.28 56.87 -1.23
N SER A 77 3.55 56.45 -1.13
CA SER A 77 4.02 55.18 -1.65
C SER A 77 4.16 54.13 -0.53
N VAL A 78 3.88 52.86 -0.91
CA VAL A 78 4.25 51.66 -0.15
C VAL A 78 5.21 50.82 -0.99
N THR A 79 6.03 49.98 -0.33
CA THR A 79 7.05 49.18 -1.05
C THR A 79 6.51 47.84 -1.44
N PHE A 80 6.72 47.46 -2.72
CA PHE A 80 6.57 46.12 -3.23
C PHE A 80 7.93 45.64 -3.73
N THR A 81 8.36 44.43 -3.35
CA THR A 81 9.70 43.92 -3.71
C THR A 81 9.58 42.86 -4.82
N TYR A 82 10.23 43.14 -5.96
CA TYR A 82 10.37 42.16 -7.02
C TYR A 82 11.55 41.23 -6.71
N VAL A 83 11.28 39.93 -6.65
CA VAL A 83 12.29 38.90 -6.40
C VAL A 83 12.50 38.05 -7.65
N VAL A 84 13.75 37.68 -7.96
CA VAL A 84 14.03 36.72 -9.00
C VAL A 84 13.39 35.41 -8.56
N ALA A 85 12.43 34.95 -9.33
CA ALA A 85 11.84 33.65 -9.06
C ALA A 85 12.89 32.57 -9.34
N GLN A 86 13.24 31.82 -8.31
CA GLN A 86 14.21 30.74 -8.39
C GLN A 86 13.58 29.54 -9.08
N VAL A 87 14.30 28.91 -10.02
CA VAL A 87 13.90 27.62 -10.58
C VAL A 87 13.85 26.60 -9.44
N PRO A 88 12.75 25.89 -9.26
CA PRO A 88 12.64 24.92 -8.18
C PRO A 88 13.59 23.72 -8.42
N THR A 89 13.95 23.05 -7.34
CA THR A 89 14.66 21.77 -7.40
C THR A 89 13.86 20.73 -6.63
N VAL A 90 13.79 19.50 -7.14
CA VAL A 90 13.20 18.35 -6.42
C VAL A 90 14.35 17.43 -6.06
N THR A 91 14.58 17.22 -4.77
CA THR A 91 15.69 16.39 -4.26
C THR A 91 15.24 15.05 -3.72
N GLY A 92 13.93 14.88 -3.47
CA GLY A 92 13.39 13.63 -2.94
C GLY A 92 11.90 13.48 -3.18
N VAL A 93 11.49 12.21 -3.25
CA VAL A 93 10.09 11.76 -3.38
C VAL A 93 9.88 10.62 -2.38
N SER A 94 8.90 10.73 -1.49
CA SER A 94 8.62 9.70 -0.48
C SER A 94 7.10 9.50 -0.27
N PRO A 95 6.57 8.26 -0.41
CA PRO A 95 7.25 7.07 -0.89
C PRO A 95 7.71 7.22 -2.34
N ALA A 96 8.81 6.51 -2.72
CA ALA A 96 9.40 6.61 -4.05
C ALA A 96 8.78 5.66 -5.07
N ASN A 97 7.81 4.85 -4.69
CA ASN A 97 7.13 3.88 -5.56
C ASN A 97 5.64 3.74 -5.21
N GLY A 98 4.88 3.23 -6.16
CA GLY A 98 3.45 2.95 -6.00
C GLY A 98 2.84 2.31 -7.24
N PRO A 99 1.54 1.99 -7.22
CA PRO A 99 0.86 1.29 -8.28
C PRO A 99 0.71 2.12 -9.56
N THR A 100 0.67 1.46 -10.69
CA THR A 100 0.37 2.08 -12.00
C THR A 100 -1.00 2.76 -12.05
N ALA A 101 -1.94 2.36 -11.19
CA ALA A 101 -3.24 3.04 -11.05
C ALA A 101 -3.13 4.46 -10.49
N GLY A 102 -1.97 4.85 -9.95
CA GLY A 102 -1.79 6.12 -9.26
C GLY A 102 -2.41 6.14 -7.87
N GLY A 103 -2.75 7.34 -7.38
CA GLY A 103 -3.39 7.53 -6.07
C GLY A 103 -2.44 7.50 -4.87
N THR A 104 -1.13 7.33 -5.09
CA THR A 104 -0.14 7.39 -4.01
C THR A 104 0.06 8.83 -3.58
N SER A 105 -0.15 9.11 -2.29
CA SER A 105 0.22 10.40 -1.70
C SER A 105 1.72 10.42 -1.43
N VAL A 106 2.44 11.32 -2.10
CA VAL A 106 3.89 11.48 -1.97
C VAL A 106 4.24 12.84 -1.39
N VAL A 107 5.31 12.89 -0.63
CA VAL A 107 5.94 14.12 -0.17
C VAL A 107 7.15 14.39 -1.04
N LEU A 108 7.15 15.53 -1.74
CA LEU A 108 8.29 16.04 -2.49
C LEU A 108 9.10 16.96 -1.58
N THR A 109 10.40 16.75 -1.54
CA THR A 109 11.36 17.64 -0.86
C THR A 109 12.24 18.34 -1.88
N GLY A 110 12.62 19.58 -1.60
CA GLY A 110 13.41 20.37 -2.52
C GLY A 110 13.54 21.83 -2.12
N THR A 111 13.65 22.73 -3.10
CA THR A 111 13.72 24.17 -2.87
C THR A 111 12.89 24.96 -3.90
N GLY A 112 12.53 26.19 -3.54
CA GLY A 112 11.87 27.10 -4.48
C GLY A 112 10.42 26.75 -4.81
N PHE A 113 9.70 26.01 -3.95
CA PHE A 113 8.34 25.53 -4.24
C PHE A 113 7.25 26.59 -4.03
N THR A 114 7.58 27.73 -3.47
CA THR A 114 6.62 28.83 -3.29
C THR A 114 6.00 29.25 -4.63
N GLY A 115 4.67 29.27 -4.70
CA GLY A 115 3.96 29.61 -5.92
C GLY A 115 3.98 28.52 -6.98
N ALA A 116 4.22 27.25 -6.62
CA ALA A 116 4.12 26.13 -7.56
C ALA A 116 2.73 26.09 -8.22
N THR A 117 2.74 25.99 -9.54
CA THR A 117 1.53 25.97 -10.40
C THR A 117 1.26 24.60 -10.99
N ALA A 118 2.27 23.71 -11.02
CA ALA A 118 2.12 22.35 -11.49
C ALA A 118 3.12 21.39 -10.82
N VAL A 119 2.70 20.15 -10.65
CA VAL A 119 3.53 18.99 -10.35
C VAL A 119 3.23 17.94 -11.39
N THR A 120 4.24 17.34 -12.01
CA THR A 120 4.05 16.31 -13.03
C THR A 120 4.89 15.07 -12.74
N PHE A 121 4.37 13.91 -13.18
CA PHE A 121 5.02 12.60 -13.16
C PHE A 121 5.13 12.09 -14.60
N ALA A 122 6.35 11.97 -15.14
CA ALA A 122 6.60 11.70 -16.57
C ALA A 122 5.77 12.62 -17.50
N GLY A 123 5.65 13.90 -17.16
CA GLY A 123 4.85 14.88 -17.90
C GLY A 123 3.34 14.84 -17.62
N VAL A 124 2.81 13.83 -16.94
CA VAL A 124 1.39 13.75 -16.58
C VAL A 124 1.15 14.56 -15.29
N PRO A 125 0.17 15.49 -15.25
CA PRO A 125 -0.12 16.26 -14.06
C PRO A 125 -0.50 15.38 -12.86
N ALA A 126 -0.02 15.73 -11.66
CA ALA A 126 -0.48 15.15 -10.41
C ALA A 126 -2.01 15.29 -10.30
N THR A 127 -2.68 14.29 -9.73
CA THR A 127 -4.13 14.32 -9.50
C THR A 127 -4.52 15.50 -8.59
N SER A 128 -3.66 15.80 -7.63
CA SER A 128 -3.74 16.99 -6.79
C SER A 128 -2.38 17.26 -6.16
N PHE A 129 -2.15 18.51 -5.72
CA PHE A 129 -0.99 18.82 -4.90
C PHE A 129 -1.30 20.00 -3.95
N LEU A 130 -0.53 20.06 -2.87
CA LEU A 130 -0.54 21.13 -1.88
C LEU A 130 0.89 21.58 -1.58
N VAL A 131 1.16 22.87 -1.69
CA VAL A 131 2.45 23.47 -1.28
C VAL A 131 2.42 23.67 0.23
N ASN A 132 3.16 22.84 0.95
CA ASN A 132 3.25 22.90 2.42
C ASN A 132 4.21 24.02 2.88
N SER A 133 5.30 24.20 2.11
CA SER A 133 6.33 25.21 2.37
C SER A 133 7.16 25.48 1.11
N ALA A 134 8.13 26.39 1.21
CA ALA A 134 9.11 26.62 0.14
C ALA A 134 9.98 25.39 -0.20
N THR A 135 9.97 24.35 0.67
CA THR A 135 10.82 23.15 0.52
C THR A 135 10.03 21.84 0.52
N GLN A 136 8.70 21.90 0.60
CA GLN A 136 7.88 20.70 0.68
C GLN A 136 6.55 20.87 -0.06
N ILE A 137 6.21 19.86 -0.87
CA ILE A 137 4.90 19.69 -1.53
C ILE A 137 4.38 18.29 -1.20
N THR A 138 3.09 18.18 -0.88
CA THR A 138 2.37 16.90 -0.90
C THR A 138 1.63 16.80 -2.23
N ALA A 139 1.82 15.69 -2.96
CA ALA A 139 1.16 15.46 -4.25
C ALA A 139 0.57 14.05 -4.32
N VAL A 140 -0.49 13.88 -5.10
CA VAL A 140 -1.10 12.58 -5.39
C VAL A 140 -0.73 12.17 -6.81
N THR A 141 -0.12 10.99 -6.95
CA THR A 141 0.34 10.50 -8.26
C THR A 141 -0.82 10.23 -9.21
N PRO A 142 -0.73 10.62 -10.49
CA PRO A 142 -1.67 10.20 -11.50
C PRO A 142 -1.47 8.72 -11.87
N PRO A 143 -2.39 8.09 -12.63
CA PRO A 143 -2.09 6.82 -13.29
C PRO A 143 -0.85 6.93 -14.18
N GLY A 144 -0.03 5.87 -14.22
CA GLY A 144 1.22 5.85 -14.99
C GLY A 144 1.54 4.46 -15.56
N ILE A 145 2.54 4.40 -16.42
CA ILE A 145 3.07 3.16 -16.97
C ILE A 145 4.16 2.60 -16.07
N PRO A 146 4.37 1.26 -16.00
CA PRO A 146 5.44 0.67 -15.21
C PRO A 146 6.81 1.26 -15.55
N GLY A 147 7.60 1.60 -14.53
CA GLY A 147 8.94 2.14 -14.67
C GLY A 147 9.14 3.47 -13.94
N ALA A 148 10.29 4.09 -14.20
CA ALA A 148 10.66 5.37 -13.60
C ALA A 148 9.91 6.53 -14.28
N ALA A 149 9.25 7.36 -13.48
CA ALA A 149 8.62 8.60 -13.90
C ALA A 149 9.36 9.77 -13.27
N GLU A 150 9.93 10.66 -14.09
CA GLU A 150 10.55 11.89 -13.61
C GLU A 150 9.50 12.77 -12.93
N VAL A 151 9.85 13.34 -11.78
CA VAL A 151 8.98 14.23 -11.03
C VAL A 151 9.46 15.66 -11.20
N ARG A 152 8.58 16.54 -11.68
CA ARG A 152 8.90 17.95 -11.90
C ARG A 152 7.91 18.86 -11.22
N VAL A 153 8.40 19.97 -10.73
CA VAL A 153 7.62 21.06 -10.16
C VAL A 153 7.81 22.30 -11.03
N THR A 154 6.71 22.95 -11.39
CA THR A 154 6.71 24.22 -12.13
C THR A 154 6.28 25.35 -11.21
N THR A 155 7.06 26.43 -11.20
CA THR A 155 6.79 27.67 -10.47
C THR A 155 6.92 28.86 -11.43
N PRO A 156 6.62 30.09 -11.04
CA PRO A 156 6.94 31.27 -11.85
C PRO A 156 8.44 31.40 -12.20
N GLY A 157 9.34 30.74 -11.47
CA GLY A 157 10.78 30.70 -11.78
C GLY A 157 11.18 29.70 -12.86
N GLY A 158 10.28 28.84 -13.27
CA GLY A 158 10.54 27.79 -14.26
C GLY A 158 10.16 26.40 -13.77
N THR A 159 10.57 25.37 -14.50
CA THR A 159 10.34 23.97 -14.18
C THR A 159 11.64 23.33 -13.69
N SER A 160 11.57 22.50 -12.66
CA SER A 160 12.71 21.79 -12.08
C SER A 160 13.38 20.85 -13.10
N ALA A 161 14.68 20.55 -12.89
CA ALA A 161 15.38 19.49 -13.60
C ALA A 161 14.77 18.11 -13.25
N PRO A 162 15.02 17.06 -14.08
CA PRO A 162 14.51 15.70 -13.87
C PRO A 162 15.40 14.90 -12.91
N ASP A 163 15.66 15.41 -11.72
CA ASP A 163 16.61 14.83 -10.77
C ASP A 163 15.96 13.88 -9.77
N ALA A 164 14.61 13.84 -9.70
CA ALA A 164 13.85 13.00 -8.80
C ALA A 164 12.89 12.11 -9.58
N PHE A 165 12.72 10.86 -9.12
CA PHE A 165 11.91 9.86 -9.80
C PHE A 165 10.93 9.20 -8.83
N PHE A 166 9.75 8.88 -9.36
CA PHE A 166 8.77 7.98 -8.77
C PHE A 166 8.69 6.72 -9.62
N PHE A 167 8.68 5.53 -9.02
CA PHE A 167 8.64 4.28 -9.74
C PHE A 167 7.24 3.67 -9.72
N TYR A 168 6.59 3.62 -10.86
CA TYR A 168 5.33 2.93 -11.04
C TYR A 168 5.57 1.43 -11.13
N ALA A 169 5.02 0.68 -10.18
CA ALA A 169 5.09 -0.77 -10.13
C ALA A 169 3.84 -1.38 -10.75
N ALA A 170 4.01 -2.36 -11.63
CA ALA A 170 2.89 -3.15 -12.14
C ALA A 170 2.27 -3.98 -11.01
N PRO A 171 0.94 -4.22 -11.03
CA PRO A 171 0.29 -5.05 -10.02
C PRO A 171 0.82 -6.49 -10.06
N PRO A 172 0.94 -7.16 -8.90
CA PRO A 172 1.28 -8.57 -8.85
C PRO A 172 0.12 -9.42 -9.37
N THR A 173 0.42 -10.57 -9.94
CA THR A 173 -0.58 -11.59 -10.28
C THR A 173 -0.16 -12.93 -9.70
N LEU A 174 -1.11 -13.72 -9.25
CA LEU A 174 -0.94 -15.11 -8.84
C LEU A 174 -1.54 -16.04 -9.90
N GLN A 175 -0.79 -17.06 -10.28
CA GLN A 175 -1.18 -18.07 -11.25
C GLN A 175 -1.53 -19.40 -10.57
N SER A 176 -0.72 -19.80 -9.58
CA SER A 176 -0.95 -21.03 -8.81
C SER A 176 -0.40 -20.93 -7.39
N GLY A 177 -0.95 -21.75 -6.51
CA GLY A 177 -0.45 -21.99 -5.16
C GLY A 177 -0.47 -23.49 -4.88
N ASP A 178 0.59 -24.02 -4.30
CA ASP A 178 0.70 -25.43 -3.97
C ASP A 178 1.42 -25.60 -2.62
N PRO A 179 0.83 -26.40 -1.69
CA PRO A 179 -0.48 -27.03 -1.72
C PRO A 179 -1.64 -26.03 -1.57
N VAL A 180 -2.84 -26.40 -2.06
CA VAL A 180 -4.07 -25.59 -2.00
C VAL A 180 -4.86 -25.80 -0.71
N GLN A 181 -4.39 -26.67 0.19
CA GLN A 181 -5.04 -26.98 1.45
C GLN A 181 -4.02 -27.36 2.53
N GLY A 182 -4.43 -27.22 3.79
CA GLY A 182 -3.61 -27.61 4.92
C GLY A 182 -4.40 -27.61 6.22
N PRO A 183 -3.78 -28.03 7.35
CA PRO A 183 -4.47 -28.15 8.64
C PRO A 183 -4.97 -26.78 9.15
N ALA A 184 -6.10 -26.81 9.88
CA ALA A 184 -6.66 -25.64 10.54
C ALA A 184 -5.69 -24.98 11.54
N ALA A 185 -4.75 -25.75 12.08
CA ALA A 185 -3.67 -25.24 12.95
C ALA A 185 -2.65 -24.35 12.21
N GLY A 186 -2.69 -24.30 10.87
CA GLY A 186 -1.73 -23.58 10.03
C GLY A 186 -0.42 -24.34 9.85
N GLY A 187 0.65 -23.61 9.51
CA GLY A 187 1.99 -24.12 9.33
C GLY A 187 2.29 -24.69 7.94
N THR A 188 1.28 -24.86 7.07
CA THR A 188 1.51 -25.31 5.69
C THR A 188 2.27 -24.23 4.91
N VAL A 189 3.43 -24.62 4.35
CA VAL A 189 4.18 -23.74 3.46
C VAL A 189 3.61 -23.87 2.05
N VAL A 190 2.99 -22.79 1.57
CA VAL A 190 2.42 -22.70 0.22
C VAL A 190 3.42 -22.01 -0.69
N THR A 191 3.74 -22.63 -1.82
CA THR A 191 4.52 -22.02 -2.90
C THR A 191 3.56 -21.31 -3.84
N LEU A 192 3.65 -19.99 -3.90
CA LEU A 192 2.87 -19.14 -4.79
C LEU A 192 3.71 -18.80 -6.02
N THR A 193 3.16 -19.04 -7.21
CA THR A 193 3.78 -18.63 -8.48
C THR A 193 2.94 -17.57 -9.16
N GLY A 194 3.61 -16.65 -9.86
CA GLY A 194 2.93 -15.52 -10.47
C GLY A 194 3.87 -14.57 -11.19
N THR A 195 3.52 -13.29 -11.23
CA THR A 195 4.35 -12.22 -11.80
C THR A 195 4.39 -11.00 -10.89
N ASN A 196 5.45 -10.18 -11.02
CA ASN A 196 5.65 -8.95 -10.25
C ASN A 196 5.67 -9.17 -8.73
N LEU A 197 6.21 -10.30 -8.27
CA LEU A 197 6.23 -10.69 -6.86
C LEU A 197 7.45 -10.14 -6.09
N LEU A 198 8.39 -9.46 -6.76
CA LEU A 198 9.47 -8.73 -6.06
C LEU A 198 8.87 -7.64 -5.17
N ASN A 199 9.57 -7.37 -4.05
CA ASN A 199 9.14 -6.38 -3.05
C ASN A 199 7.77 -6.69 -2.42
N THR A 200 7.39 -7.98 -2.36
CA THR A 200 6.23 -8.42 -1.57
C THR A 200 6.40 -7.93 -0.14
N SER A 201 5.43 -7.17 0.34
CA SER A 201 5.38 -6.63 1.70
C SER A 201 4.47 -7.43 2.63
N ALA A 202 3.51 -8.18 2.05
CA ALA A 202 2.62 -9.06 2.79
C ALA A 202 2.08 -10.19 1.92
N VAL A 203 1.79 -11.34 2.54
CA VAL A 203 0.97 -12.41 1.99
C VAL A 203 -0.19 -12.61 2.96
N LEU A 204 -1.40 -12.60 2.45
CA LEU A 204 -2.62 -12.68 3.26
C LEU A 204 -3.37 -13.98 2.97
N PHE A 205 -3.87 -14.63 4.03
CA PHE A 205 -4.83 -15.74 4.00
C PHE A 205 -6.15 -15.21 4.56
N GLY A 206 -7.06 -14.80 3.69
CA GLY A 206 -8.22 -13.99 4.07
C GLY A 206 -7.78 -12.61 4.56
N SER A 207 -8.11 -12.27 5.80
CA SER A 207 -7.66 -11.05 6.48
C SER A 207 -6.40 -11.25 7.34
N ALA A 208 -5.96 -12.50 7.54
CA ALA A 208 -4.80 -12.81 8.37
C ALA A 208 -3.49 -12.77 7.57
N ASN A 209 -2.44 -12.19 8.13
CA ASN A 209 -1.11 -12.29 7.55
C ASN A 209 -0.60 -13.72 7.60
N ALA A 210 0.15 -14.14 6.58
CA ALA A 210 0.95 -15.35 6.64
C ALA A 210 1.82 -15.35 7.90
N ALA A 211 2.00 -16.52 8.51
CA ALA A 211 2.87 -16.66 9.68
C ALA A 211 4.34 -16.28 9.37
N SER A 212 4.75 -16.54 8.15
CA SER A 212 6.01 -16.07 7.55
C SER A 212 5.91 -16.17 6.02
N PHE A 213 6.75 -15.42 5.31
CA PHE A 213 6.91 -15.58 3.88
C PHE A 213 8.33 -15.27 3.45
N THR A 214 8.71 -15.77 2.27
CA THR A 214 10.00 -15.52 1.63
C THR A 214 9.79 -15.22 0.15
N VAL A 215 10.30 -14.11 -0.33
CA VAL A 215 10.34 -13.78 -1.76
C VAL A 215 11.52 -14.52 -2.38
N VAL A 216 11.23 -15.53 -3.19
CA VAL A 216 12.24 -16.37 -3.85
C VAL A 216 12.71 -15.71 -5.15
N SER A 217 11.77 -15.12 -5.91
CA SER A 217 12.07 -14.48 -7.19
C SER A 217 10.94 -13.51 -7.58
N ALA A 218 11.07 -12.86 -8.74
CA ALA A 218 10.00 -12.05 -9.33
C ALA A 218 8.72 -12.86 -9.65
N THR A 219 8.83 -14.20 -9.68
CA THR A 219 7.74 -15.11 -10.06
C THR A 219 7.38 -16.12 -8.98
N GLN A 220 8.02 -16.07 -7.82
CA GLN A 220 7.78 -17.05 -6.75
C GLN A 220 7.91 -16.45 -5.36
N VAL A 221 6.93 -16.75 -4.51
CA VAL A 221 6.91 -16.47 -3.07
C VAL A 221 6.50 -17.74 -2.34
N THR A 222 7.16 -18.07 -1.24
CA THR A 222 6.69 -19.10 -0.31
C THR A 222 6.08 -18.45 0.91
N ALA A 223 4.97 -18.99 1.42
CA ALA A 223 4.29 -18.44 2.59
C ALA A 223 3.73 -19.52 3.48
N ALA A 224 3.96 -19.41 4.80
CA ALA A 224 3.40 -20.31 5.79
C ALA A 224 1.99 -19.84 6.18
N ALA A 225 1.00 -20.72 6.02
CA ALA A 225 -0.37 -20.43 6.38
C ALA A 225 -0.50 -20.17 7.91
N PRO A 226 -1.18 -19.11 8.34
CA PRO A 226 -1.54 -18.94 9.75
C PRO A 226 -2.62 -19.94 10.15
N PRO A 227 -2.95 -20.09 11.45
CA PRO A 227 -4.15 -20.82 11.85
C PRO A 227 -5.41 -20.21 11.23
N GLY A 228 -6.34 -21.07 10.79
CA GLY A 228 -7.55 -20.61 10.13
C GLY A 228 -8.61 -21.70 9.97
N THR A 229 -9.75 -21.33 9.36
CA THR A 229 -10.87 -22.24 9.12
C THR A 229 -11.53 -21.96 7.77
N GLY A 230 -12.11 -22.99 7.16
CA GLY A 230 -12.82 -22.88 5.88
C GLY A 230 -11.92 -22.54 4.70
N SER A 231 -12.52 -22.07 3.62
CA SER A 231 -11.80 -21.65 2.42
C SER A 231 -11.59 -20.13 2.45
N VAL A 232 -10.36 -19.69 2.25
CA VAL A 232 -9.96 -18.28 2.30
C VAL A 232 -9.21 -17.88 1.03
N PRO A 233 -9.30 -16.62 0.59
CA PRO A 233 -8.45 -16.11 -0.49
C PRO A 233 -7.01 -15.95 -0.01
N ILE A 234 -6.03 -16.33 -0.83
CA ILE A 234 -4.64 -15.92 -0.69
C ILE A 234 -4.39 -14.76 -1.63
N THR A 235 -3.79 -13.70 -1.12
CA THR A 235 -3.35 -12.54 -1.90
C THR A 235 -1.94 -12.12 -1.51
N VAL A 236 -1.24 -11.48 -2.44
CA VAL A 236 0.10 -10.90 -2.25
C VAL A 236 0.01 -9.40 -2.41
N VAL A 237 0.65 -8.67 -1.51
CA VAL A 237 0.74 -7.20 -1.56
C VAL A 237 2.15 -6.78 -1.93
N THR A 238 2.27 -5.91 -2.92
CA THR A 238 3.52 -5.31 -3.39
C THR A 238 3.32 -3.80 -3.56
N PRO A 239 4.37 -3.00 -3.85
CA PRO A 239 4.18 -1.60 -4.23
C PRO A 239 3.25 -1.39 -5.44
N GLY A 240 3.09 -2.40 -6.30
CA GLY A 240 2.15 -2.37 -7.42
C GLY A 240 0.68 -2.59 -7.04
N GLY A 241 0.40 -2.86 -5.77
CA GLY A 241 -0.94 -3.13 -5.25
C GLY A 241 -1.11 -4.58 -4.77
N THR A 242 -2.36 -5.02 -4.69
CA THR A 242 -2.73 -6.38 -4.28
C THR A 242 -3.02 -7.26 -5.50
N SER A 243 -2.60 -8.52 -5.44
CA SER A 243 -2.84 -9.51 -6.51
C SER A 243 -4.31 -9.90 -6.62
N ASN A 244 -4.65 -10.63 -7.71
CA ASN A 244 -5.82 -11.50 -7.71
C ASN A 244 -5.69 -12.54 -6.59
N ALA A 245 -6.83 -13.14 -6.21
CA ALA A 245 -6.91 -14.16 -5.17
C ALA A 245 -6.77 -15.57 -5.73
N LEU A 246 -6.06 -16.44 -5.01
CA LEU A 246 -6.16 -17.89 -5.09
C LEU A 246 -6.90 -18.40 -3.86
N THR A 247 -7.49 -19.61 -3.94
CA THR A 247 -8.20 -20.21 -2.81
C THR A 247 -7.30 -21.17 -2.05
N PHE A 248 -7.25 -21.05 -0.72
CA PHE A 248 -6.66 -22.02 0.19
C PHE A 248 -7.72 -22.55 1.14
N THR A 249 -7.75 -23.87 1.38
CA THR A 249 -8.74 -24.50 2.22
C THR A 249 -8.11 -25.05 3.50
N TYR A 250 -8.58 -24.58 4.64
CA TYR A 250 -8.23 -25.13 5.94
C TYR A 250 -9.05 -26.37 6.20
N VAL A 251 -8.37 -27.51 6.41
CA VAL A 251 -8.99 -28.80 6.70
C VAL A 251 -9.00 -29.02 8.20
N ALA A 252 -10.17 -29.34 8.73
CA ALA A 252 -10.30 -29.66 10.15
C ALA A 252 -9.54 -30.95 10.49
N PRO A 253 -8.94 -31.06 11.70
CA PRO A 253 -8.25 -32.26 12.11
C PRO A 253 -9.22 -33.45 12.20
N PRO A 254 -8.74 -34.67 11.91
CA PRO A 254 -9.55 -35.89 12.14
C PRO A 254 -9.76 -36.13 13.62
N THR A 255 -10.87 -36.76 13.97
CA THR A 255 -11.10 -37.29 15.33
C THR A 255 -11.37 -38.78 15.27
N LEU A 256 -10.99 -39.49 16.31
CA LEU A 256 -11.40 -40.87 16.55
C LEU A 256 -12.27 -40.94 17.79
N THR A 257 -13.38 -41.67 17.71
CA THR A 257 -14.34 -41.86 18.81
C THR A 257 -14.42 -43.29 19.28
N ALA A 258 -14.14 -44.28 18.41
CA ALA A 258 -14.18 -45.69 18.74
C ALA A 258 -13.24 -46.52 17.87
N LEU A 259 -12.76 -47.63 18.45
CA LEU A 259 -12.05 -48.72 17.78
C LEU A 259 -12.82 -50.04 18.06
N VAL A 260 -13.14 -50.76 16.97
CA VAL A 260 -13.85 -52.04 17.12
C VAL A 260 -13.20 -53.11 16.23
N PRO A 261 -12.60 -54.18 16.79
CA PRO A 261 -12.37 -54.40 18.23
C PRO A 261 -11.30 -53.44 18.80
N SER A 262 -11.32 -53.17 20.11
CA SER A 262 -10.32 -52.37 20.83
C SER A 262 -9.09 -53.19 21.29
N SER A 263 -9.06 -54.47 20.94
CA SER A 263 -7.94 -55.38 21.25
C SER A 263 -7.85 -56.48 20.22
N GLY A 264 -6.68 -57.11 20.13
CA GLY A 264 -6.41 -58.28 19.28
C GLY A 264 -5.06 -58.90 19.59
N PRO A 265 -4.75 -60.06 18.97
CA PRO A 265 -3.45 -60.72 19.21
C PRO A 265 -2.28 -59.81 18.85
N ALA A 266 -1.16 -59.99 19.53
CA ALA A 266 0.08 -59.29 19.27
C ALA A 266 0.69 -59.62 17.91
N SER A 267 0.26 -60.71 17.25
CA SER A 267 0.51 -61.02 15.85
C SER A 267 -0.35 -60.09 14.98
N ALA A 268 0.11 -59.82 13.74
CA ALA A 268 -0.64 -59.02 12.78
C ALA A 268 -1.97 -59.69 12.37
N GLY A 269 -2.90 -58.88 11.82
CA GLY A 269 -4.06 -59.39 11.07
C GLY A 269 -5.44 -59.02 11.61
N THR A 270 -5.58 -58.45 12.82
CA THR A 270 -6.86 -57.99 13.31
C THR A 270 -7.34 -56.79 12.47
N VAL A 271 -8.49 -56.96 11.85
CA VAL A 271 -9.16 -55.84 11.15
C VAL A 271 -9.93 -55.01 12.19
N VAL A 272 -9.50 -53.78 12.35
CA VAL A 272 -10.09 -52.80 13.31
C VAL A 272 -10.87 -51.76 12.52
N THR A 273 -12.12 -51.56 12.91
CA THR A 273 -12.95 -50.43 12.43
C THR A 273 -12.68 -49.21 13.31
N LEU A 274 -12.19 -48.14 12.71
CA LEU A 274 -12.00 -46.84 13.33
C LEU A 274 -13.20 -45.94 12.99
N THR A 275 -13.86 -45.43 13.99
CA THR A 275 -15.00 -44.51 13.82
C THR A 275 -14.58 -43.13 14.32
N GLY A 276 -14.99 -42.07 13.61
CA GLY A 276 -14.60 -40.71 13.94
C GLY A 276 -15.22 -39.66 13.02
N SER A 277 -14.53 -38.56 12.77
CA SER A 277 -14.93 -37.55 11.81
C SER A 277 -13.70 -37.04 11.03
N ASN A 278 -13.95 -36.45 9.86
CA ASN A 278 -12.93 -35.91 8.95
C ASN A 278 -11.91 -36.98 8.51
N LEU A 279 -12.37 -38.21 8.29
CA LEU A 279 -11.53 -39.36 7.93
C LEU A 279 -11.41 -39.59 6.42
N ALA A 280 -12.20 -38.88 5.59
CA ALA A 280 -12.26 -39.11 4.13
C ALA A 280 -10.91 -38.97 3.42
N THR A 281 -10.01 -38.13 3.92
CA THR A 281 -8.70 -37.88 3.36
C THR A 281 -7.56 -38.57 4.13
N ALA A 282 -7.85 -39.68 4.83
CA ALA A 282 -6.84 -40.41 5.58
C ALA A 282 -5.67 -40.84 4.66
N SER A 283 -4.47 -40.48 5.05
CA SER A 283 -3.21 -40.80 4.36
C SER A 283 -2.35 -41.80 5.14
N ALA A 284 -2.58 -41.92 6.46
CA ALA A 284 -1.91 -42.90 7.28
C ALA A 284 -2.77 -43.33 8.48
N VAL A 285 -2.62 -44.58 8.88
CA VAL A 285 -3.12 -45.11 10.16
C VAL A 285 -1.92 -45.76 10.87
N THR A 286 -1.75 -45.45 12.15
CA THR A 286 -0.66 -46.04 12.94
C THR A 286 -1.18 -46.74 14.21
N PHE A 287 -0.47 -47.81 14.61
CA PHE A 287 -0.66 -48.49 15.90
C PHE A 287 0.66 -48.45 16.69
N GLY A 288 0.77 -47.56 17.66
CA GLY A 288 2.01 -47.33 18.38
C GLY A 288 3.14 -46.86 17.48
N GLY A 289 2.86 -46.01 16.50
CA GLY A 289 3.83 -45.50 15.53
C GLY A 289 4.08 -46.43 14.32
N SER A 290 3.66 -47.70 14.36
CA SER A 290 3.79 -48.62 13.21
C SER A 290 2.65 -48.38 12.21
N LEU A 291 3.02 -48.18 10.93
CA LEU A 291 2.03 -48.00 9.84
C LEU A 291 1.17 -49.27 9.67
N ALA A 292 -0.11 -49.07 9.51
CA ALA A 292 -1.11 -50.10 9.25
C ALA A 292 -1.68 -49.97 7.85
N PRO A 293 -1.89 -51.06 7.09
CA PRO A 293 -2.72 -51.07 5.90
C PRO A 293 -4.14 -50.66 6.28
N PHE A 294 -4.77 -49.79 5.48
CA PHE A 294 -6.11 -49.29 5.77
C PHE A 294 -6.93 -49.07 4.50
N THR A 295 -8.23 -48.96 4.68
CA THR A 295 -9.18 -48.57 3.64
C THR A 295 -10.13 -47.51 4.20
N VAL A 296 -10.27 -46.39 3.52
CA VAL A 296 -11.26 -45.35 3.84
C VAL A 296 -12.62 -45.82 3.35
N VAL A 297 -13.58 -45.96 4.28
CA VAL A 297 -14.96 -46.39 3.98
C VAL A 297 -15.87 -45.16 3.80
N SER A 298 -15.69 -44.15 4.66
CA SER A 298 -16.46 -42.90 4.61
C SER A 298 -15.72 -41.80 5.41
N ASP A 299 -16.28 -40.60 5.43
CA ASP A 299 -15.75 -39.51 6.28
C ASP A 299 -15.76 -39.83 7.78
N THR A 300 -16.56 -40.80 8.19
CA THR A 300 -16.69 -41.19 9.62
C THR A 300 -16.14 -42.58 9.88
N LYS A 301 -15.58 -43.29 8.90
CA LYS A 301 -15.17 -44.69 9.06
C LYS A 301 -13.95 -45.07 8.22
N VAL A 302 -12.96 -45.66 8.86
CA VAL A 302 -11.79 -46.30 8.27
C VAL A 302 -11.66 -47.70 8.81
N THR A 303 -11.26 -48.67 8.00
CA THR A 303 -10.85 -50.00 8.45
C THR A 303 -9.34 -50.12 8.31
N ALA A 304 -8.68 -50.66 9.33
CA ALA A 304 -7.23 -50.86 9.30
C ALA A 304 -6.85 -52.25 9.83
N VAL A 305 -5.75 -52.81 9.32
CA VAL A 305 -5.24 -54.09 9.80
C VAL A 305 -4.15 -53.81 10.82
N ALA A 306 -4.38 -54.23 12.07
CA ALA A 306 -3.41 -54.04 13.14
C ALA A 306 -2.08 -54.76 12.81
N PRO A 307 -0.94 -54.05 12.80
CA PRO A 307 0.38 -54.67 12.59
C PRO A 307 0.83 -55.42 13.82
N ALA A 308 1.72 -56.38 13.63
CA ALA A 308 2.40 -57.12 14.71
C ALA A 308 3.18 -56.15 15.61
N GLY A 309 3.32 -56.50 16.89
CA GLY A 309 4.12 -55.75 17.83
C GLY A 309 4.13 -56.33 19.23
N ALA A 310 4.88 -55.72 20.16
CA ALA A 310 4.91 -56.17 21.54
C ALA A 310 3.52 -56.14 22.17
N PRO A 311 3.21 -57.15 23.06
CA PRO A 311 1.98 -57.12 23.83
C PRO A 311 1.88 -55.86 24.71
N GLY A 312 0.66 -55.38 24.91
CA GLY A 312 0.39 -54.18 25.72
C GLY A 312 -0.44 -53.12 24.98
N PRO A 313 -0.78 -52.05 25.67
CA PRO A 313 -1.56 -50.95 25.09
C PRO A 313 -0.69 -50.13 24.09
N VAL A 314 -1.25 -49.78 22.94
CA VAL A 314 -0.65 -48.90 21.96
C VAL A 314 -1.67 -47.84 21.54
N THR A 315 -1.19 -46.69 21.11
CA THR A 315 -2.04 -45.60 20.64
C THR A 315 -2.28 -45.76 19.14
N VAL A 316 -3.55 -45.66 18.73
CA VAL A 316 -3.94 -45.65 17.31
C VAL A 316 -4.27 -44.22 16.87
N THR A 317 -3.67 -43.78 15.78
CA THR A 317 -3.91 -42.46 15.19
C THR A 317 -4.22 -42.57 13.71
N VAL A 318 -4.97 -41.57 13.19
CA VAL A 318 -5.22 -41.37 11.78
C VAL A 318 -4.65 -40.01 11.38
N THR A 319 -3.90 -39.95 10.28
CA THR A 319 -3.40 -38.71 9.69
C THR A 319 -4.18 -38.41 8.42
N THR A 320 -4.62 -37.17 8.30
CA THR A 320 -5.33 -36.60 7.13
C THR A 320 -4.66 -35.30 6.70
N ALA A 321 -5.15 -34.66 5.63
CA ALA A 321 -4.73 -33.30 5.26
C ALA A 321 -4.98 -32.27 6.38
N GLY A 322 -5.90 -32.54 7.32
CA GLY A 322 -6.19 -31.71 8.50
C GLY A 322 -5.26 -31.93 9.69
N GLY A 323 -4.31 -32.87 9.58
CA GLY A 323 -3.38 -33.23 10.65
C GLY A 323 -3.60 -34.65 11.17
N THR A 324 -3.11 -34.93 12.38
CA THR A 324 -3.21 -36.25 13.04
C THR A 324 -4.24 -36.20 14.16
N SER A 325 -5.07 -37.22 14.26
CA SER A 325 -6.08 -37.32 15.32
C SER A 325 -5.45 -37.44 16.71
N PRO A 326 -6.18 -37.05 17.77
CA PRO A 326 -5.90 -37.60 19.09
C PRO A 326 -5.95 -39.14 19.04
N GLY A 327 -5.08 -39.78 19.81
CA GLY A 327 -4.97 -41.22 19.76
C GLY A 327 -6.01 -41.91 20.62
N LEU A 328 -6.46 -43.10 20.19
CA LEU A 328 -7.24 -44.01 21.00
C LEU A 328 -6.41 -45.27 21.36
N PRO A 329 -6.63 -45.88 22.59
CA PRO A 329 -5.94 -47.04 23.02
C PRO A 329 -6.41 -48.31 22.29
N TYR A 330 -5.48 -49.16 21.86
CA TYR A 330 -5.70 -50.52 21.37
C TYR A 330 -4.77 -51.46 22.13
N THR A 331 -5.29 -52.59 22.61
CA THR A 331 -4.48 -53.52 23.39
C THR A 331 -4.04 -54.73 22.56
N ARG A 332 -2.73 -54.91 22.41
CA ARG A 332 -2.16 -56.14 21.86
C ARG A 332 -2.08 -57.22 22.94
N ILE A 333 -2.75 -58.35 22.69
CA ILE A 333 -2.82 -59.47 23.61
C ILE A 333 -1.70 -60.48 23.32
N ALA A 334 -0.94 -60.88 24.33
CA ALA A 334 0.04 -61.91 24.19
C ALA A 334 -0.58 -63.24 23.78
N ALA A 335 0.14 -64.04 23.00
CA ALA A 335 -0.25 -65.42 22.74
C ALA A 335 -0.32 -66.20 24.07
N PRO A 336 -1.28 -67.13 24.24
CA PRO A 336 -1.31 -68.02 25.41
C PRO A 336 0.05 -68.73 25.44
N GLY A 337 0.70 -68.74 26.61
CA GLY A 337 1.89 -69.57 26.84
C GLY A 337 1.52 -71.03 26.66
N ILE A 338 2.30 -71.76 25.83
CA ILE A 338 2.20 -73.18 25.65
C ILE A 338 2.93 -73.86 26.82
#